data_e375a01653236ff6c95a7505e83ea5f8
#
_entry.id   e375a01653236ff6c95a7505e83ea5f8
#
_cell.length_a   1.000
_cell.length_b   1.000
_cell.length_c   1.000
_cell.angle_alpha   90.00
_cell.angle_beta   90.00
_cell.angle_gamma   90.00
#
_symmetry.space_group_name_H-M   'P 1'
#
loop_
_entity.id
_entity.type
_entity.pdbx_description
1 polymer ?
#
loop_
_entity_poly.entity_id
_entity_poly.type
_entity_poly.pdbx_seq_one_letter_code
_entity_poly.pdbx_strand_id
1 'polypeptide(L)'
;MSSNGFLSSIPPVTRNLLFINIILFMVQQLVAQRGGDVLTDLFGLHFFLAPDFHLWQVVTYMFLHGSWSHVLLNMFSLWMFGRIIEQTMGQRRFIIYYFLCGVGAALCQELWQLGQYYLEGLNHYAMVSDGVTSLPMGVFLNTWVTIGASGACYGVLLAFGMTFPDERIMLLFPPIPMKAKYFVIGYALIEVFSAFYSNGNIAHFAHLGGMFFGWLYFRNWRRQIAAAQRRPHYDPYTRTYYTGSADSTAGGGVLQRIRRAFQRFGAAVEGAFRQLFSRSDRGGGASRTSSAASSSAAGETDREYNLRRRKEQERIDEILDKVRRSGYASLTEEEKKDLFNHTRRP
;
A
#
# COMPACT_ATOMS: atom_id res chain seq x y z
N MET A 1 -27.91 14.16 -14.03
CA MET A 1 -26.55 14.10 -14.61
C MET A 1 -25.55 14.18 -13.45
N SER A 2 -25.08 13.05 -12.97
CA SER A 2 -24.05 13.03 -11.92
C SER A 2 -22.73 13.36 -12.60
N SER A 3 -22.15 14.50 -12.26
CA SER A 3 -20.81 14.88 -12.68
C SER A 3 -19.82 13.92 -12.00
N ASN A 4 -19.49 12.82 -12.67
CA ASN A 4 -18.36 12.02 -12.30
C ASN A 4 -17.10 12.85 -12.57
N GLY A 5 -16.75 13.73 -11.65
CA GLY A 5 -15.58 14.58 -11.74
C GLY A 5 -14.30 13.72 -11.76
N PHE A 6 -13.22 14.22 -12.35
CA PHE A 6 -11.89 13.59 -12.40
C PHE A 6 -11.47 12.98 -11.04
N LEU A 7 -11.78 13.67 -9.94
CA LEU A 7 -11.44 13.21 -8.57
C LEU A 7 -12.21 11.95 -8.15
N SER A 8 -13.40 11.71 -8.67
CA SER A 8 -14.17 10.49 -8.37
C SER A 8 -13.63 9.26 -9.09
N SER A 9 -12.81 9.44 -10.12
CA SER A 9 -12.16 8.34 -10.85
C SER A 9 -10.89 7.82 -10.15
N ILE A 10 -10.38 8.53 -9.13
CA ILE A 10 -9.21 8.13 -8.36
C ILE A 10 -9.66 7.33 -7.14
N PRO A 11 -9.14 6.11 -6.92
CA PRO A 11 -9.45 5.30 -5.76
C PRO A 11 -9.15 6.05 -4.45
N PRO A 12 -9.94 5.81 -3.38
CA PRO A 12 -9.96 6.67 -2.21
C PRO A 12 -8.63 6.72 -1.43
N VAL A 13 -7.88 5.62 -1.33
CA VAL A 13 -6.59 5.63 -0.61
C VAL A 13 -5.56 6.46 -1.37
N THR A 14 -5.40 6.19 -2.66
CA THR A 14 -4.51 6.97 -3.53
C THR A 14 -4.86 8.45 -3.49
N ARG A 15 -6.15 8.79 -3.63
CA ARG A 15 -6.63 10.16 -3.58
C ARG A 15 -6.30 10.85 -2.26
N ASN A 16 -6.56 10.18 -1.12
CA ASN A 16 -6.30 10.75 0.19
C ASN A 16 -4.80 10.93 0.44
N LEU A 17 -3.96 9.98 0.03
CA LEU A 17 -2.50 10.11 0.12
C LEU A 17 -1.99 11.30 -0.72
N LEU A 18 -2.51 11.49 -1.94
CA LEU A 18 -2.16 12.64 -2.76
C LEU A 18 -2.50 13.96 -2.05
N PHE A 19 -3.73 14.10 -1.54
CA PHE A 19 -4.15 15.32 -0.86
C PHE A 19 -3.35 15.58 0.42
N ILE A 20 -3.13 14.56 1.26
CA ILE A 20 -2.36 14.71 2.50
C ILE A 20 -0.94 15.20 2.19
N ASN A 21 -0.25 14.59 1.22
CA ASN A 21 1.11 14.99 0.86
C ASN A 21 1.17 16.42 0.30
N ILE A 22 0.23 16.80 -0.59
CA ILE A 22 0.18 18.14 -1.15
C ILE A 22 -0.11 19.17 -0.05
N ILE A 23 -1.10 18.92 0.82
CA ILE A 23 -1.46 19.85 1.90
C ILE A 23 -0.29 20.00 2.87
N LEU A 24 0.33 18.90 3.31
CA LEU A 24 1.47 18.96 4.22
C LEU A 24 2.68 19.66 3.60
N PHE A 25 2.95 19.46 2.31
CA PHE A 25 3.99 20.20 1.61
C PHE A 25 3.69 21.70 1.56
N MET A 26 2.44 22.10 1.30
CA MET A 26 2.05 23.52 1.34
C MET A 26 2.23 24.11 2.74
N VAL A 27 1.87 23.38 3.79
CA VAL A 27 2.10 23.79 5.19
C VAL A 27 3.59 23.90 5.48
N GLN A 28 4.40 22.92 5.02
CA GLN A 28 5.86 22.93 5.17
C GLN A 28 6.47 24.19 4.53
N GLN A 29 6.07 24.55 3.30
CA GLN A 29 6.53 25.77 2.64
C GLN A 29 6.12 27.06 3.39
N LEU A 30 4.89 27.11 3.91
CA LEU A 30 4.43 28.27 4.67
C LEU A 30 5.17 28.43 6.00
N VAL A 31 5.49 27.35 6.70
CA VAL A 31 6.25 27.36 7.95
C VAL A 31 7.70 27.76 7.67
N ALA A 32 8.32 27.19 6.64
CA ALA A 32 9.72 27.50 6.27
C ALA A 32 9.94 28.98 5.95
N GLN A 33 8.94 29.68 5.36
CA GLN A 33 9.01 31.14 5.12
C GLN A 33 9.06 31.98 6.40
N ARG A 34 8.68 31.43 7.55
CA ARG A 34 8.63 32.15 8.84
C ARG A 34 9.87 31.97 9.73
N GLY A 35 10.88 31.29 9.26
CA GLY A 35 12.17 31.23 9.96
C GLY A 35 12.68 29.86 10.37
N GLY A 36 12.58 28.88 9.50
CA GLY A 36 13.22 27.58 9.67
C GLY A 36 12.38 26.41 9.17
N ASP A 37 13.02 25.31 8.86
CA ASP A 37 12.31 24.07 8.41
C ASP A 37 11.91 23.19 9.61
N VAL A 38 11.22 23.81 10.58
CA VAL A 38 10.79 23.16 11.85
C VAL A 38 10.01 21.87 11.60
N LEU A 39 9.26 21.77 10.50
CA LEU A 39 8.53 20.55 10.19
C LEU A 39 9.45 19.41 9.76
N THR A 40 10.52 19.72 9.03
CA THR A 40 11.54 18.72 8.69
C THR A 40 12.30 18.27 9.93
N ASP A 41 12.65 19.18 10.82
CA ASP A 41 13.33 18.85 12.08
C ASP A 41 12.48 17.96 12.99
N LEU A 42 11.15 18.20 13.07
CA LEU A 42 10.27 17.41 13.94
C LEU A 42 9.80 16.09 13.34
N PHE A 43 9.55 16.04 12.04
CA PHE A 43 8.85 14.95 11.37
C PHE A 43 9.68 14.23 10.31
N GLY A 44 10.82 14.79 9.87
CA GLY A 44 11.80 14.13 9.03
C GLY A 44 12.47 12.98 9.78
N LEU A 45 12.90 11.96 9.07
CA LEU A 45 13.59 10.81 9.65
C LEU A 45 15.05 11.19 9.90
N HIS A 46 15.40 11.51 11.12
CA HIS A 46 16.78 11.66 11.58
C HIS A 46 17.43 10.29 11.76
N PHE A 47 18.74 10.24 11.58
CA PHE A 47 19.50 9.03 11.88
C PHE A 47 19.27 8.59 13.34
N PHE A 48 19.07 7.31 13.58
CA PHE A 48 18.61 6.83 14.89
C PHE A 48 19.62 7.05 16.05
N LEU A 49 20.88 7.37 15.76
CA LEU A 49 21.88 7.80 16.76
C LEU A 49 21.92 9.34 16.92
N ALA A 50 21.19 10.10 16.15
CA ALA A 50 21.08 11.54 16.29
C ALA A 50 20.20 11.90 17.50
N PRO A 51 20.50 13.02 18.22
CA PRO A 51 19.70 13.46 19.39
C PRO A 51 18.22 13.71 19.06
N ASP A 52 17.91 14.18 17.85
CA ASP A 52 16.57 14.56 17.42
C ASP A 52 15.79 13.41 16.78
N PHE A 53 16.31 12.17 16.87
CA PHE A 53 15.58 11.00 16.39
C PHE A 53 14.38 10.66 17.28
N HIS A 54 13.24 10.43 16.64
CA HIS A 54 12.03 9.98 17.28
C HIS A 54 11.33 8.87 16.48
N LEU A 55 10.74 7.89 17.16
CA LEU A 55 10.11 6.72 16.51
C LEU A 55 8.99 7.08 15.52
N TRP A 56 8.24 8.16 15.72
CA TRP A 56 7.20 8.58 14.78
C TRP A 56 7.76 9.01 13.43
N GLN A 57 9.03 9.43 13.38
CA GLN A 57 9.70 9.88 12.17
C GLN A 57 9.81 8.76 11.12
N VAL A 58 9.84 7.48 11.56
CA VAL A 58 9.81 6.30 10.65
C VAL A 58 8.57 6.27 9.75
N VAL A 59 7.53 7.01 10.11
CA VAL A 59 6.30 7.11 9.32
C VAL A 59 6.08 8.52 8.79
N THR A 60 6.32 9.55 9.60
CA THR A 60 5.98 10.93 9.26
C THR A 60 6.83 11.49 8.12
N TYR A 61 8.08 11.05 7.99
CA TYR A 61 9.00 11.46 6.94
C TYR A 61 8.43 11.25 5.52
N MET A 62 7.55 10.23 5.36
CA MET A 62 6.91 9.89 4.08
C MET A 62 6.00 10.99 3.53
N PHE A 63 5.66 11.98 4.35
CA PHE A 63 4.73 13.05 4.01
C PHE A 63 5.41 14.41 3.80
N LEU A 64 6.72 14.49 4.03
CA LEU A 64 7.51 15.69 3.84
C LEU A 64 8.25 15.64 2.51
N HIS A 65 8.51 16.82 1.92
CA HIS A 65 9.21 16.91 0.63
C HIS A 65 10.16 18.09 0.59
N GLY A 66 11.37 17.90 0.05
CA GLY A 66 12.41 18.90 0.02
C GLY A 66 12.28 19.94 -1.10
N SER A 67 11.42 19.72 -2.10
CA SER A 67 11.25 20.63 -3.23
C SER A 67 9.96 20.39 -4.00
N TRP A 68 9.56 21.37 -4.82
CA TRP A 68 8.42 21.24 -5.72
C TRP A 68 8.56 20.07 -6.71
N SER A 69 9.73 19.88 -7.29
CA SER A 69 9.99 18.76 -8.18
C SER A 69 9.87 17.42 -7.44
N HIS A 70 10.35 17.36 -6.20
CA HIS A 70 10.29 16.17 -5.37
C HIS A 70 8.82 15.75 -5.08
N VAL A 71 7.97 16.67 -4.60
CA VAL A 71 6.56 16.35 -4.35
C VAL A 71 5.81 16.04 -5.65
N LEU A 72 6.05 16.80 -6.73
CA LEU A 72 5.36 16.57 -8.00
C LEU A 72 5.67 15.18 -8.59
N LEU A 73 6.94 14.76 -8.61
CA LEU A 73 7.34 13.46 -9.12
C LEU A 73 6.78 12.31 -8.27
N ASN A 74 6.79 12.44 -6.95
CA ASN A 74 6.18 11.46 -6.05
C ASN A 74 4.68 11.36 -6.27
N MET A 75 3.98 12.48 -6.31
CA MET A 75 2.52 12.51 -6.51
C MET A 75 2.12 12.04 -7.90
N PHE A 76 2.89 12.37 -8.93
CA PHE A 76 2.68 11.84 -10.28
C PHE A 76 2.84 10.32 -10.31
N SER A 77 3.90 9.79 -9.72
CA SER A 77 4.13 8.35 -9.62
C SER A 77 3.00 7.65 -8.85
N LEU A 78 2.62 8.20 -7.69
CA LEU A 78 1.54 7.66 -6.86
C LEU A 78 0.18 7.73 -7.59
N TRP A 79 -0.12 8.82 -8.30
CA TRP A 79 -1.33 8.94 -9.10
C TRP A 79 -1.35 7.94 -10.26
N MET A 80 -0.26 7.81 -10.98
CA MET A 80 -0.19 6.98 -12.18
C MET A 80 -0.24 5.48 -11.84
N PHE A 81 0.60 5.03 -10.91
CA PHE A 81 0.73 3.61 -10.55
C PHE A 81 -0.13 3.23 -9.36
N GLY A 82 -0.25 4.10 -8.37
CA GLY A 82 -0.99 3.82 -7.12
C GLY A 82 -2.45 3.54 -7.38
N ARG A 83 -3.12 4.31 -8.24
CA ARG A 83 -4.53 4.07 -8.59
C ARG A 83 -4.76 2.69 -9.19
N ILE A 84 -3.84 2.20 -10.02
CA ILE A 84 -3.96 0.90 -10.69
C ILE A 84 -3.73 -0.22 -9.68
N ILE A 85 -2.71 -0.06 -8.83
CA ILE A 85 -2.37 -1.06 -7.82
C ILE A 85 -3.42 -1.10 -6.71
N GLU A 86 -3.99 0.05 -6.30
CA GLU A 86 -5.12 0.07 -5.36
C GLU A 86 -6.33 -0.67 -5.91
N GLN A 87 -6.69 -0.46 -7.20
CA GLN A 87 -7.78 -1.19 -7.85
C GLN A 87 -7.52 -2.70 -7.91
N THR A 88 -6.26 -3.10 -8.09
CA THR A 88 -5.85 -4.51 -8.18
C THR A 88 -5.83 -5.22 -6.83
N MET A 89 -5.28 -4.58 -5.79
CA MET A 89 -5.09 -5.16 -4.47
C MET A 89 -6.27 -4.93 -3.52
N GLY A 90 -7.09 -3.92 -3.81
CA GLY A 90 -8.10 -3.36 -2.90
C GLY A 90 -7.49 -2.39 -1.89
N GLN A 91 -8.31 -1.47 -1.39
CA GLN A 91 -7.93 -0.34 -0.54
C GLN A 91 -7.10 -0.75 0.68
N ARG A 92 -7.60 -1.76 1.42
CA ARG A 92 -6.99 -2.23 2.68
C ARG A 92 -5.58 -2.80 2.47
N ARG A 93 -5.38 -3.59 1.41
CA ARG A 93 -4.06 -4.16 1.12
C ARG A 93 -3.12 -3.11 0.57
N PHE A 94 -3.63 -2.21 -0.25
CA PHE A 94 -2.83 -1.13 -0.82
C PHE A 94 -2.26 -0.20 0.23
N ILE A 95 -3.05 0.24 1.22
CA ILE A 95 -2.56 1.12 2.28
C ILE A 95 -1.51 0.41 3.15
N ILE A 96 -1.73 -0.86 3.50
CA ILE A 96 -0.74 -1.66 4.24
C ILE A 96 0.55 -1.80 3.43
N TYR A 97 0.42 -2.07 2.14
CA TYR A 97 1.54 -2.17 1.21
C TYR A 97 2.35 -0.87 1.15
N TYR A 98 1.69 0.26 0.97
CA TYR A 98 2.29 1.59 0.89
C TYR A 98 3.12 1.92 2.15
N PHE A 99 2.52 1.75 3.33
CA PHE A 99 3.24 1.99 4.59
C PHE A 99 4.35 0.98 4.84
N LEU A 100 4.16 -0.28 4.47
CA LEU A 100 5.22 -1.29 4.60
C LEU A 100 6.44 -0.94 3.73
N CYS A 101 6.21 -0.47 2.49
CA CYS A 101 7.29 -0.02 1.63
C CYS A 101 8.00 1.20 2.22
N GLY A 102 7.24 2.18 2.75
CA GLY A 102 7.83 3.37 3.38
C GLY A 102 8.63 3.03 4.65
N VAL A 103 8.06 2.28 5.58
CA VAL A 103 8.78 1.85 6.79
C VAL A 103 10.00 0.99 6.43
N GLY A 104 9.87 0.10 5.44
CA GLY A 104 10.99 -0.69 4.94
C GLY A 104 12.09 0.16 4.31
N ALA A 105 11.71 1.23 3.61
CA ALA A 105 12.63 2.22 3.07
C ALA A 105 13.41 2.93 4.19
N ALA A 106 12.70 3.39 5.23
CA ALA A 106 13.31 3.99 6.41
C ALA A 106 14.35 3.05 7.04
N LEU A 107 13.99 1.80 7.28
CA LEU A 107 14.90 0.81 7.87
C LEU A 107 16.17 0.58 7.02
N CYS A 108 16.03 0.49 5.70
CA CYS A 108 17.19 0.33 4.83
C CYS A 108 18.09 1.57 4.82
N GLN A 109 17.50 2.76 4.85
CA GLN A 109 18.24 4.02 4.94
C GLN A 109 19.01 4.13 6.25
N GLU A 110 18.38 3.83 7.37
CA GLU A 110 19.00 3.82 8.68
C GLU A 110 20.16 2.82 8.79
N LEU A 111 19.98 1.62 8.23
CA LEU A 111 21.05 0.60 8.17
C LEU A 111 22.22 1.08 7.31
N TRP A 112 21.95 1.77 6.20
CA TRP A 112 23.00 2.34 5.37
C TRP A 112 23.76 3.46 6.11
N GLN A 113 23.06 4.38 6.74
CA GLN A 113 23.66 5.45 7.54
C GLN A 113 24.47 4.89 8.71
N LEU A 114 23.99 3.80 9.35
CA LEU A 114 24.76 3.10 10.36
C LEU A 114 26.07 2.52 9.78
N GLY A 115 25.99 1.95 8.59
CA GLY A 115 27.17 1.46 7.87
C GLY A 115 28.17 2.58 7.60
N GLN A 116 27.71 3.74 7.08
CA GLN A 116 28.55 4.90 6.84
C GLN A 116 29.19 5.42 8.14
N TYR A 117 28.40 5.56 9.21
CA TYR A 117 28.88 6.02 10.52
C TYR A 117 30.09 5.23 11.02
N TYR A 118 30.07 3.90 10.87
CA TYR A 118 31.19 3.04 11.27
C TYR A 118 32.30 2.96 10.22
N LEU A 119 31.98 2.91 8.93
CA LEU A 119 32.98 2.79 7.86
C LEU A 119 33.84 4.06 7.73
N GLU A 120 33.24 5.23 7.97
CA GLU A 120 33.93 6.51 7.98
C GLU A 120 34.62 6.80 9.31
N GLY A 121 34.48 5.90 10.29
CA GLY A 121 35.12 6.01 11.62
C GLY A 121 34.56 7.15 12.47
N LEU A 122 33.36 7.67 12.15
CA LEU A 122 32.76 8.80 12.85
C LEU A 122 32.50 8.49 14.34
N ASN A 123 32.33 7.21 14.69
CA ASN A 123 32.18 6.75 16.06
C ASN A 123 33.40 7.01 16.96
N HIS A 124 34.55 7.36 16.38
CA HIS A 124 35.77 7.67 17.13
C HIS A 124 35.93 9.16 17.44
N TYR A 125 35.07 10.04 16.89
CA TYR A 125 35.18 11.48 17.02
C TYR A 125 34.03 12.07 17.83
N ALA A 126 34.35 12.94 18.77
CA ALA A 126 33.39 13.74 19.52
C ALA A 126 32.94 14.99 18.73
N MET A 127 33.76 15.44 17.80
CA MET A 127 33.56 16.64 16.98
C MET A 127 33.87 16.34 15.53
N VAL A 128 33.14 16.96 14.62
CA VAL A 128 33.43 16.99 13.17
C VAL A 128 33.78 18.39 12.76
N SER A 129 34.82 18.54 11.93
CA SER A 129 35.27 19.86 11.42
C SER A 129 35.37 19.85 9.90
N ASP A 130 34.87 20.90 9.26
CA ASP A 130 35.04 21.18 7.83
C ASP A 130 36.26 22.08 7.53
N GLY A 131 37.08 22.35 8.56
CA GLY A 131 38.23 23.26 8.47
C GLY A 131 37.88 24.72 8.79
N VAL A 132 36.60 25.09 8.85
CA VAL A 132 36.12 26.45 9.19
C VAL A 132 35.31 26.39 10.49
N THR A 133 34.42 25.43 10.61
CA THR A 133 33.57 25.23 11.79
C THR A 133 33.78 23.84 12.37
N SER A 134 33.61 23.72 13.70
CA SER A 134 33.62 22.46 14.40
C SER A 134 32.29 22.25 15.09
N LEU A 135 31.62 21.11 14.79
CA LEU A 135 30.31 20.75 15.35
C LEU A 135 30.45 19.53 16.24
N PRO A 136 29.76 19.47 17.39
CA PRO A 136 29.58 18.22 18.14
C PRO A 136 28.99 17.12 17.23
N MET A 137 29.44 15.87 17.41
CA MET A 137 29.00 14.74 16.61
C MET A 137 27.47 14.62 16.58
N GLY A 138 26.78 14.80 17.72
CA GLY A 138 25.32 14.76 17.77
C GLY A 138 24.65 15.82 16.88
N VAL A 139 25.19 17.05 16.84
CA VAL A 139 24.67 18.11 15.97
C VAL A 139 24.90 17.77 14.51
N PHE A 140 26.07 17.22 14.18
CA PHE A 140 26.37 16.74 12.84
C PHE A 140 25.41 15.62 12.40
N LEU A 141 25.14 14.63 13.25
CA LEU A 141 24.23 13.53 12.93
C LEU A 141 22.78 14.02 12.74
N ASN A 142 22.36 15.11 13.39
CA ASN A 142 21.05 15.72 13.15
C ASN A 142 20.89 16.24 11.71
N THR A 143 21.97 16.46 10.98
CA THR A 143 21.90 16.85 9.56
C THR A 143 21.58 15.68 8.62
N TRP A 144 21.67 14.43 9.13
CA TRP A 144 21.35 13.23 8.38
C TRP A 144 19.83 12.98 8.42
N VAL A 145 19.11 13.74 7.63
CA VAL A 145 17.64 13.69 7.60
C VAL A 145 17.15 13.15 6.26
N THR A 146 16.23 12.20 6.33
CA THR A 146 15.54 11.63 5.15
C THR A 146 14.09 12.08 5.15
N ILE A 147 13.61 12.56 3.99
CA ILE A 147 12.22 12.97 3.78
C ILE A 147 11.73 12.51 2.40
N GLY A 148 10.45 12.19 2.28
CA GLY A 148 9.79 11.89 1.02
C GLY A 148 8.97 10.61 1.00
N ALA A 149 7.94 10.61 0.17
CA ALA A 149 7.11 9.44 -0.14
C ALA A 149 7.80 8.45 -1.10
N SER A 150 8.99 8.80 -1.60
CA SER A 150 9.62 8.10 -2.73
C SER A 150 9.87 6.62 -2.46
N GLY A 151 10.32 6.23 -1.26
CA GLY A 151 10.50 4.82 -0.92
C GLY A 151 9.22 4.00 -1.11
N ALA A 152 8.08 4.52 -0.66
CA ALA A 152 6.77 3.89 -0.90
C ALA A 152 6.36 3.92 -2.38
N CYS A 153 6.64 5.02 -3.09
CA CYS A 153 6.36 5.15 -4.52
C CYS A 153 7.16 4.13 -5.36
N TYR A 154 8.44 3.90 -5.02
CA TYR A 154 9.26 2.86 -5.65
C TYR A 154 8.71 1.45 -5.39
N GLY A 155 8.20 1.19 -4.19
CA GLY A 155 7.46 -0.04 -3.89
C GLY A 155 6.22 -0.21 -4.78
N VAL A 156 5.43 0.84 -4.93
CA VAL A 156 4.23 0.85 -5.78
C VAL A 156 4.59 0.65 -7.26
N LEU A 157 5.66 1.29 -7.72
CA LEU A 157 6.20 1.10 -9.07
C LEU A 157 6.62 -0.36 -9.31
N LEU A 158 7.29 -0.97 -8.34
CA LEU A 158 7.65 -2.40 -8.41
C LEU A 158 6.41 -3.29 -8.50
N ALA A 159 5.38 -3.05 -7.67
CA ALA A 159 4.12 -3.80 -7.73
C ALA A 159 3.48 -3.70 -9.12
N PHE A 160 3.50 -2.52 -9.73
CA PHE A 160 3.00 -2.31 -11.08
C PHE A 160 3.77 -3.15 -12.11
N GLY A 161 5.11 -3.09 -12.11
CA GLY A 161 5.93 -3.88 -13.02
C GLY A 161 5.80 -5.39 -12.83
N MET A 162 5.55 -5.85 -11.60
CA MET A 162 5.30 -7.26 -11.30
C MET A 162 3.89 -7.73 -11.68
N THR A 163 2.90 -6.83 -11.68
CA THR A 163 1.51 -7.14 -12.01
C THR A 163 1.28 -7.08 -13.52
N PHE A 164 1.85 -6.09 -14.17
CA PHE A 164 1.66 -5.76 -15.59
C PHE A 164 2.99 -5.68 -16.35
N PRO A 165 3.79 -6.76 -16.38
CA PRO A 165 5.18 -6.72 -16.87
C PRO A 165 5.32 -6.34 -18.33
N ASP A 166 4.34 -6.64 -19.15
CA ASP A 166 4.37 -6.41 -20.61
C ASP A 166 3.57 -5.17 -21.05
N GLU A 167 2.90 -4.49 -20.09
CA GLU A 167 2.25 -3.21 -20.37
C GLU A 167 3.26 -2.15 -20.76
N ARG A 168 2.87 -1.29 -21.72
CA ARG A 168 3.74 -0.23 -22.24
C ARG A 168 3.50 1.06 -21.45
N ILE A 169 4.58 1.54 -20.84
CA ILE A 169 4.63 2.86 -20.21
C ILE A 169 5.28 3.81 -21.21
N MET A 170 4.65 4.95 -21.46
CA MET A 170 5.28 6.03 -22.21
C MET A 170 6.18 6.82 -21.25
N LEU A 171 7.48 6.86 -21.51
CA LEU A 171 8.38 7.77 -20.82
C LEU A 171 7.99 9.21 -21.13
N LEU A 172 8.16 10.11 -20.14
CA LEU A 172 7.83 11.51 -20.32
C LEU A 172 8.82 12.22 -21.24
N PHE A 173 10.11 11.91 -21.06
CA PHE A 173 11.22 12.43 -21.88
C PHE A 173 12.35 11.40 -21.98
N PRO A 174 12.75 11.02 -23.21
CA PRO A 174 12.01 11.15 -24.48
C PRO A 174 10.77 10.26 -24.47
N PRO A 175 9.72 10.54 -25.26
CA PRO A 175 8.48 9.78 -25.29
C PRO A 175 8.67 8.41 -25.97
N ILE A 176 9.35 7.50 -25.29
CA ILE A 176 9.65 6.15 -25.77
C ILE A 176 8.71 5.17 -25.04
N PRO A 177 7.94 4.34 -25.79
CA PRO A 177 7.14 3.28 -25.19
C PRO A 177 8.07 2.15 -24.70
N MET A 178 8.05 1.88 -23.41
CA MET A 178 8.85 0.84 -22.76
C MET A 178 7.94 -0.11 -21.97
N LYS A 179 8.25 -1.41 -21.99
CA LYS A 179 7.53 -2.37 -21.15
C LYS A 179 7.82 -2.11 -19.68
N ALA A 180 6.78 -2.23 -18.83
CA ALA A 180 6.84 -1.93 -17.40
C ALA A 180 7.98 -2.69 -16.68
N LYS A 181 8.21 -3.95 -17.00
CA LYS A 181 9.33 -4.73 -16.44
C LYS A 181 10.70 -4.10 -16.68
N TYR A 182 10.96 -3.60 -17.91
CA TYR A 182 12.24 -2.97 -18.22
C TYR A 182 12.36 -1.58 -17.58
N PHE A 183 11.26 -0.86 -17.49
CA PHE A 183 11.20 0.42 -16.80
C PHE A 183 11.58 0.25 -15.30
N VAL A 184 10.95 -0.70 -14.60
CA VAL A 184 11.22 -0.97 -13.19
C VAL A 184 12.66 -1.47 -12.97
N ILE A 185 13.14 -2.39 -13.81
CA ILE A 185 14.53 -2.87 -13.73
C ILE A 185 15.52 -1.73 -13.97
N GLY A 186 15.28 -0.90 -15.00
CA GLY A 186 16.11 0.24 -15.29
C GLY A 186 16.21 1.23 -14.14
N TYR A 187 15.06 1.58 -13.52
CA TYR A 187 15.06 2.44 -12.33
C TYR A 187 15.80 1.81 -11.15
N ALA A 188 15.58 0.50 -10.88
CA ALA A 188 16.32 -0.19 -9.83
C ALA A 188 17.84 -0.18 -10.06
N LEU A 189 18.28 -0.37 -11.32
CA LEU A 189 19.70 -0.29 -11.67
C LEU A 189 20.24 1.13 -11.49
N ILE A 190 19.51 2.15 -11.92
CA ILE A 190 19.89 3.57 -11.71
C ILE A 190 20.06 3.83 -10.22
N GLU A 191 19.14 3.39 -9.35
CA GLU A 191 19.26 3.56 -7.89
C GLU A 191 20.49 2.85 -7.33
N VAL A 192 20.77 1.61 -7.77
CA VAL A 192 21.97 0.87 -7.35
C VAL A 192 23.24 1.63 -7.75
N PHE A 193 23.37 2.05 -9.02
CA PHE A 193 24.54 2.79 -9.47
C PHE A 193 24.67 4.14 -8.74
N SER A 194 23.57 4.88 -8.62
CA SER A 194 23.58 6.19 -7.96
C SER A 194 23.92 6.08 -6.48
N ALA A 195 23.53 4.99 -5.81
CA ALA A 195 23.86 4.77 -4.40
C ALA A 195 25.37 4.70 -4.12
N PHE A 196 26.18 4.29 -5.12
CA PHE A 196 27.64 4.17 -4.97
C PHE A 196 28.42 5.33 -5.58
N TYR A 197 27.83 6.06 -6.55
CA TYR A 197 28.55 7.09 -7.30
C TYR A 197 28.03 8.51 -7.08
N SER A 198 26.86 8.67 -6.49
CA SER A 198 26.27 9.99 -6.24
C SER A 198 26.68 10.53 -4.89
N ASN A 199 27.31 11.70 -4.88
CA ASN A 199 27.57 12.50 -3.66
C ASN A 199 26.36 13.37 -3.28
N GLY A 200 25.17 13.09 -3.83
CA GLY A 200 23.98 13.90 -3.62
C GLY A 200 23.17 13.50 -2.39
N ASN A 201 22.27 14.41 -1.97
CA ASN A 201 21.36 14.22 -0.83
C ASN A 201 20.16 13.31 -1.16
N ILE A 202 20.31 12.34 -2.08
CA ILE A 202 19.22 11.43 -2.47
C ILE A 202 19.39 10.12 -1.72
N ALA A 203 18.32 9.70 -1.04
CA ALA A 203 18.29 8.48 -0.25
C ALA A 203 18.07 7.23 -1.15
N HIS A 204 19.06 6.88 -1.96
CA HIS A 204 18.99 5.75 -2.90
C HIS A 204 18.70 4.43 -2.18
N PHE A 205 19.28 4.21 -1.00
CA PHE A 205 19.02 3.01 -0.20
C PHE A 205 17.60 2.96 0.35
N ALA A 206 16.96 4.11 0.61
CA ALA A 206 15.53 4.14 0.93
C ALA A 206 14.67 3.66 -0.26
N HIS A 207 15.01 4.08 -1.48
CA HIS A 207 14.29 3.64 -2.69
C HIS A 207 14.39 2.13 -2.89
N LEU A 208 15.61 1.59 -2.83
CA LEU A 208 15.87 0.15 -2.93
C LEU A 208 15.20 -0.63 -1.78
N GLY A 209 15.22 -0.08 -0.57
CA GLY A 209 14.53 -0.64 0.59
C GLY A 209 13.02 -0.73 0.37
N GLY A 210 12.40 0.32 -0.13
CA GLY A 210 10.97 0.33 -0.48
C GLY A 210 10.62 -0.73 -1.52
N MET A 211 11.44 -0.88 -2.57
CA MET A 211 11.28 -1.95 -3.55
C MET A 211 11.46 -3.35 -2.93
N PHE A 212 12.45 -3.54 -2.08
CA PHE A 212 12.74 -4.85 -1.45
C PHE A 212 11.59 -5.31 -0.54
N PHE A 213 11.12 -4.44 0.37
CA PHE A 213 9.99 -4.77 1.25
C PHE A 213 8.69 -4.92 0.47
N GLY A 214 8.51 -4.09 -0.57
CA GLY A 214 7.42 -4.24 -1.53
C GLY A 214 7.42 -5.59 -2.24
N TRP A 215 8.58 -6.05 -2.70
CA TRP A 215 8.75 -7.36 -3.32
C TRP A 215 8.40 -8.51 -2.36
N LEU A 216 8.88 -8.44 -1.11
CA LEU A 216 8.59 -9.45 -0.09
C LEU A 216 7.08 -9.59 0.15
N TYR A 217 6.39 -8.45 0.33
CA TYR A 217 4.95 -8.43 0.54
C TYR A 217 4.20 -8.96 -0.68
N PHE A 218 4.51 -8.44 -1.86
CA PHE A 218 3.84 -8.78 -3.11
C PHE A 218 4.01 -10.27 -3.46
N ARG A 219 5.22 -10.81 -3.30
CA ARG A 219 5.49 -12.24 -3.47
C ARG A 219 4.67 -13.10 -2.51
N ASN A 220 4.55 -12.68 -1.24
CA ASN A 220 3.72 -13.41 -0.26
C ASN A 220 2.24 -13.32 -0.61
N TRP A 221 1.76 -12.17 -1.02
CA TRP A 221 0.37 -11.97 -1.46
C TRP A 221 0.02 -12.84 -2.67
N ARG A 222 0.85 -12.86 -3.72
CA ARG A 222 0.66 -13.74 -4.88
C ARG A 222 0.62 -15.22 -4.50
N ARG A 223 1.46 -15.64 -3.58
CA ARG A 223 1.44 -17.02 -3.05
C ARG A 223 0.14 -17.35 -2.33
N GLN A 224 -0.41 -16.41 -1.58
CA GLN A 224 -1.70 -16.61 -0.90
C GLN A 224 -2.85 -16.74 -1.90
N ILE A 225 -2.88 -15.92 -2.96
CA ILE A 225 -3.87 -16.04 -4.04
C ILE A 225 -3.75 -17.42 -4.73
N ALA A 226 -2.55 -17.81 -5.13
CA ALA A 226 -2.32 -19.09 -5.77
C ALA A 226 -2.72 -20.27 -4.87
N ALA A 227 -2.46 -20.19 -3.56
CA ALA A 227 -2.89 -21.19 -2.59
C ALA A 227 -4.41 -21.22 -2.40
N ALA A 228 -5.08 -20.06 -2.45
CA ALA A 228 -6.54 -19.97 -2.37
C ALA A 228 -7.22 -20.57 -3.61
N GLN A 229 -6.62 -20.39 -4.79
CA GLN A 229 -7.11 -20.99 -6.04
C GLN A 229 -6.89 -22.50 -6.11
N ARG A 230 -5.94 -23.05 -5.36
CA ARG A 230 -5.66 -24.49 -5.25
C ARG A 230 -6.48 -25.19 -4.17
N ARG A 231 -7.41 -24.50 -3.49
CA ARG A 231 -8.29 -25.18 -2.52
C ARG A 231 -9.13 -26.21 -3.24
N PRO A 232 -9.24 -27.42 -2.67
CA PRO A 232 -10.01 -28.49 -3.30
C PRO A 232 -11.43 -28.00 -3.53
N HIS A 233 -11.86 -28.08 -4.77
CA HIS A 233 -13.24 -27.87 -5.13
C HIS A 233 -14.01 -29.15 -4.73
N TYR A 234 -15.01 -29.01 -3.86
CA TYR A 234 -15.93 -30.10 -3.57
C TYR A 234 -16.79 -30.31 -4.80
N ASP A 235 -16.66 -31.46 -5.43
CA ASP A 235 -17.56 -31.87 -6.50
C ASP A 235 -18.79 -32.57 -5.89
N PRO A 236 -19.97 -31.93 -5.94
CA PRO A 236 -21.18 -32.49 -5.37
C PRO A 236 -21.65 -33.77 -6.08
N TYR A 237 -21.18 -34.03 -7.32
CA TYR A 237 -21.58 -35.21 -8.10
C TYR A 237 -20.75 -36.43 -7.74
N THR A 238 -19.48 -36.30 -7.48
CA THR A 238 -18.58 -37.41 -7.14
C THR A 238 -18.41 -37.62 -5.64
N ARG A 239 -18.92 -36.72 -4.80
CA ARG A 239 -18.69 -36.66 -3.33
C ARG A 239 -17.21 -36.75 -2.93
N THR A 240 -16.30 -36.42 -3.80
CA THR A 240 -14.86 -36.50 -3.57
C THR A 240 -14.25 -35.10 -3.49
N TYR A 241 -13.32 -34.92 -2.54
CA TYR A 241 -12.45 -33.76 -2.48
C TYR A 241 -11.20 -34.05 -3.34
N TYR A 242 -10.98 -33.27 -4.40
CA TYR A 242 -9.71 -33.33 -5.11
C TYR A 242 -8.66 -32.56 -4.31
N THR A 243 -7.88 -33.26 -3.50
CA THR A 243 -6.70 -32.72 -2.87
C THR A 243 -5.55 -32.78 -3.87
N GLY A 244 -5.21 -31.64 -4.47
CA GLY A 244 -3.91 -31.51 -5.14
C GLY A 244 -2.82 -31.67 -4.08
N SER A 245 -2.02 -32.72 -4.16
CA SER A 245 -0.88 -33.00 -3.28
C SER A 245 0.07 -31.80 -3.29
N ALA A 246 0.07 -31.02 -2.21
CA ALA A 246 1.12 -30.04 -1.94
C ALA A 246 2.20 -30.77 -1.15
N ASP A 247 3.30 -31.03 -1.83
CA ASP A 247 4.53 -31.52 -1.21
C ASP A 247 4.99 -30.51 -0.15
N SER A 248 4.84 -30.90 1.12
CA SER A 248 5.22 -30.10 2.28
C SER A 248 6.66 -30.44 2.65
N THR A 249 7.63 -29.82 1.97
CA THR A 249 9.02 -29.83 2.45
C THR A 249 9.22 -28.81 3.55
N ALA A 250 9.60 -29.33 4.69
CA ALA A 250 9.89 -28.64 5.94
C ALA A 250 10.93 -27.52 5.79
N GLY A 251 10.55 -26.29 6.08
CA GLY A 251 11.40 -25.10 6.15
C GLY A 251 10.76 -23.97 6.98
N GLY A 252 9.85 -24.32 7.92
CA GLY A 252 8.83 -23.42 8.46
C GLY A 252 9.16 -22.59 9.71
N GLY A 253 10.33 -22.73 10.37
CA GLY A 253 10.51 -22.16 11.70
C GLY A 253 10.69 -20.63 11.74
N VAL A 254 11.69 -20.10 11.04
CA VAL A 254 12.05 -18.66 11.09
C VAL A 254 11.13 -17.83 10.18
N LEU A 255 10.89 -18.28 8.96
CA LEU A 255 9.99 -17.61 8.02
C LEU A 255 8.55 -17.52 8.54
N GLN A 256 8.06 -18.53 9.29
CA GLN A 256 6.75 -18.46 9.93
C GLN A 256 6.73 -17.48 11.11
N ARG A 257 7.81 -17.32 11.85
CA ARG A 257 7.93 -16.30 12.91
C ARG A 257 7.95 -14.90 12.33
N ILE A 258 8.73 -14.65 11.28
CA ILE A 258 8.76 -13.40 10.52
C ILE A 258 7.39 -13.11 9.93
N ARG A 259 6.73 -14.09 9.30
CA ARG A 259 5.36 -13.95 8.76
C ARG A 259 4.35 -13.58 9.84
N ARG A 260 4.41 -14.20 11.05
CA ARG A 260 3.53 -13.85 12.16
C ARG A 260 3.82 -12.46 12.72
N ALA A 261 5.09 -12.05 12.75
CA ALA A 261 5.47 -10.70 13.15
C ALA A 261 4.93 -9.66 12.17
N PHE A 262 5.08 -9.86 10.85
CA PHE A 262 4.50 -8.99 9.83
C PHE A 262 2.96 -8.97 9.83
N GLN A 263 2.31 -10.09 10.10
CA GLN A 263 0.86 -10.14 10.24
C GLN A 263 0.38 -9.38 11.48
N ARG A 264 1.12 -9.47 12.60
CA ARG A 264 0.85 -8.70 13.84
C ARG A 264 1.10 -7.21 13.62
N PHE A 265 2.18 -6.83 12.95
CA PHE A 265 2.46 -5.44 12.59
C PHE A 265 1.38 -4.87 11.66
N GLY A 266 0.99 -5.60 10.60
CA GLY A 266 -0.11 -5.20 9.73
C GLY A 266 -1.44 -5.04 10.49
N ALA A 267 -1.74 -5.93 11.44
CA ALA A 267 -2.93 -5.84 12.30
C ALA A 267 -2.85 -4.66 13.28
N ALA A 268 -1.66 -4.34 13.80
CA ALA A 268 -1.45 -3.21 14.69
C ALA A 268 -1.59 -1.87 13.94
N VAL A 269 -1.02 -1.75 12.75
CA VAL A 269 -1.18 -0.57 11.87
C VAL A 269 -2.65 -0.41 11.50
N GLU A 270 -3.34 -1.49 11.17
CA GLU A 270 -4.78 -1.48 10.88
C GLU A 270 -5.62 -1.07 12.11
N GLY A 271 -5.28 -1.58 13.30
CA GLY A 271 -5.93 -1.19 14.56
C GLY A 271 -5.75 0.29 14.87
N ALA A 272 -4.53 0.81 14.73
CA ALA A 272 -4.22 2.22 14.91
C ALA A 272 -4.95 3.11 13.89
N PHE A 273 -5.02 2.67 12.64
CA PHE A 273 -5.73 3.38 11.58
C PHE A 273 -7.25 3.42 11.83
N ARG A 274 -7.85 2.31 12.28
CA ARG A 274 -9.26 2.29 12.68
C ARG A 274 -9.54 3.25 13.83
N GLN A 275 -8.66 3.35 14.82
CA GLN A 275 -8.81 4.31 15.94
C GLN A 275 -8.72 5.77 15.48
N LEU A 276 -7.84 6.10 14.56
CA LEU A 276 -7.68 7.45 14.01
C LEU A 276 -8.91 7.88 13.18
N PHE A 277 -9.47 7.00 12.37
CA PHE A 277 -10.61 7.32 11.49
C PHE A 277 -11.98 7.12 12.15
N SER A 278 -12.11 6.25 13.18
CA SER A 278 -13.35 6.12 13.95
C SER A 278 -13.61 7.28 14.90
N ARG A 279 -12.59 8.07 15.22
CA ARG A 279 -12.74 9.30 16.03
C ARG A 279 -13.29 10.50 15.26
N SER A 280 -13.23 10.46 13.92
CA SER A 280 -13.75 11.55 13.07
C SER A 280 -15.29 11.59 12.97
N ASP A 281 -15.98 10.47 13.28
CA ASP A 281 -17.45 10.40 13.20
C ASP A 281 -18.16 10.66 14.54
N ARG A 282 -17.43 11.03 15.59
CA ARG A 282 -18.00 11.35 16.91
C ARG A 282 -17.84 12.81 17.30
N GLY A 283 -18.32 13.68 16.45
CA GLY A 283 -18.44 15.10 16.73
C GLY A 283 -19.85 15.58 16.46
N GLY A 284 -20.75 15.44 17.43
CA GLY A 284 -22.05 16.11 17.37
C GLY A 284 -23.18 15.38 18.09
N GLY A 285 -23.49 15.83 19.32
CA GLY A 285 -24.85 15.71 19.86
C GLY A 285 -25.02 14.77 21.04
N ALA A 286 -24.80 15.30 22.24
CA ALA A 286 -25.39 14.79 23.46
C ALA A 286 -26.91 15.03 23.46
N SER A 287 -27.70 13.96 23.70
CA SER A 287 -28.90 14.08 24.54
C SER A 287 -29.37 12.70 24.97
N ARG A 288 -29.46 12.54 26.29
CA ARG A 288 -30.13 11.43 26.95
C ARG A 288 -31.63 11.57 26.70
N THR A 289 -32.34 10.49 26.39
CA THR A 289 -33.56 10.12 27.12
C THR A 289 -33.92 8.67 26.80
N SER A 290 -34.21 7.96 27.90
CA SER A 290 -34.84 6.64 27.96
C SER A 290 -36.26 6.68 27.39
N SER A 291 -36.65 5.69 26.62
CA SER A 291 -37.92 4.97 26.83
C SER A 291 -38.17 3.92 25.74
N ALA A 292 -38.86 2.91 26.15
CA ALA A 292 -39.16 1.64 25.50
C ALA A 292 -40.04 1.73 24.26
N ALA A 293 -39.92 0.65 23.48
CA ALA A 293 -40.94 0.01 22.63
C ALA A 293 -41.47 0.77 21.42
N SER A 294 -41.14 0.29 20.22
CA SER A 294 -42.08 -0.35 19.27
C SER A 294 -41.38 -0.70 17.97
N SER A 295 -41.44 -1.95 17.69
CA SER A 295 -41.64 -2.70 16.42
C SER A 295 -41.41 -1.99 15.09
N SER A 296 -40.73 -2.80 14.22
CA SER A 296 -40.89 -2.91 12.76
C SER A 296 -40.13 -1.95 11.86
N ALA A 297 -38.96 -2.39 11.50
CA ALA A 297 -38.43 -2.54 10.14
C ALA A 297 -37.12 -3.32 10.30
N ALA A 298 -37.22 -4.64 10.41
CA ALA A 298 -36.06 -5.53 10.42
C ALA A 298 -35.40 -5.44 9.04
N GLY A 299 -34.32 -4.71 8.94
CA GLY A 299 -33.35 -4.88 7.86
C GLY A 299 -32.89 -6.34 7.88
N GLU A 300 -32.99 -6.99 6.71
CA GLU A 300 -32.51 -8.34 6.49
C GLU A 300 -31.09 -8.46 7.05
N THR A 301 -30.83 -9.44 7.92
CA THR A 301 -29.49 -9.65 8.47
C THR A 301 -28.54 -10.08 7.35
N ASP A 302 -27.25 -9.72 7.42
CA ASP A 302 -26.23 -10.12 6.44
C ASP A 302 -26.25 -11.64 6.18
N ARG A 303 -26.65 -12.41 7.17
CA ARG A 303 -26.76 -13.86 7.07
C ARG A 303 -27.98 -14.31 6.24
N GLU A 304 -29.11 -13.65 6.39
CA GLU A 304 -30.35 -13.92 5.62
C GLU A 304 -30.18 -13.46 4.18
N TYR A 305 -29.57 -12.29 3.95
CA TYR A 305 -29.21 -11.80 2.62
C TYR A 305 -28.28 -12.77 1.88
N ASN A 306 -27.24 -13.28 2.54
CA ASN A 306 -26.30 -14.23 1.95
C ASN A 306 -26.94 -15.59 1.67
N LEU A 307 -27.86 -16.05 2.53
CA LEU A 307 -28.62 -17.30 2.32
C LEU A 307 -29.58 -17.17 1.14
N ARG A 308 -30.27 -16.04 1.01
CA ARG A 308 -31.17 -15.78 -0.11
C ARG A 308 -30.41 -15.73 -1.44
N ARG A 309 -29.30 -15.01 -1.47
CA ARG A 309 -28.45 -14.90 -2.66
C ARG A 309 -27.88 -16.25 -3.09
N ARG A 310 -27.56 -17.10 -2.13
CA ARG A 310 -27.07 -18.46 -2.41
C ARG A 310 -28.17 -19.35 -3.01
N LYS A 311 -29.38 -19.28 -2.49
CA LYS A 311 -30.53 -20.01 -3.06
C LYS A 311 -30.91 -19.51 -4.46
N GLU A 312 -30.85 -18.19 -4.70
CA GLU A 312 -31.08 -17.64 -6.04
C GLU A 312 -30.01 -18.15 -7.02
N GLN A 313 -28.75 -18.23 -6.61
CA GLN A 313 -27.66 -18.73 -7.45
C GLN A 313 -27.84 -20.23 -7.76
N GLU A 314 -28.11 -21.04 -6.74
CA GLU A 314 -28.37 -22.49 -6.91
C GLU A 314 -29.53 -22.74 -7.90
N ARG A 315 -30.62 -21.95 -7.83
CA ARG A 315 -31.76 -22.05 -8.75
C ARG A 315 -31.39 -21.67 -10.20
N ILE A 316 -30.57 -20.64 -10.40
CA ILE A 316 -30.08 -20.27 -11.73
C ILE A 316 -29.16 -21.34 -12.31
N ASP A 317 -28.31 -21.94 -11.50
CA ASP A 317 -27.41 -23.01 -11.93
C ASP A 317 -28.21 -24.24 -12.36
N GLU A 318 -29.30 -24.60 -11.65
CA GLU A 318 -30.24 -25.69 -12.05
C GLU A 318 -30.91 -25.39 -13.42
N ILE A 319 -31.35 -24.15 -13.62
CA ILE A 319 -31.96 -23.73 -14.90
C ILE A 319 -30.94 -23.83 -16.04
N LEU A 320 -29.70 -23.38 -15.81
CA LEU A 320 -28.64 -23.47 -16.80
C LEU A 320 -28.25 -24.91 -17.15
N ASP A 321 -28.25 -25.79 -16.17
CA ASP A 321 -28.02 -27.22 -16.38
C ASP A 321 -29.15 -27.87 -17.19
N LYS A 322 -30.40 -27.47 -16.95
CA LYS A 322 -31.57 -27.93 -17.72
C LYS A 322 -31.46 -27.46 -19.19
N VAL A 323 -31.04 -26.21 -19.42
CA VAL A 323 -30.76 -25.70 -20.77
C VAL A 323 -29.69 -26.52 -21.48
N ARG A 324 -28.60 -26.87 -20.77
CA ARG A 324 -27.51 -27.69 -21.33
C ARG A 324 -27.96 -29.09 -21.72
N ARG A 325 -28.86 -29.70 -20.93
CA ARG A 325 -29.30 -31.09 -21.18
C ARG A 325 -30.44 -31.23 -22.19
N SER A 326 -31.36 -30.28 -22.17
CA SER A 326 -32.64 -30.40 -22.89
C SER A 326 -32.97 -29.22 -23.80
N GLY A 327 -32.07 -28.22 -23.89
CA GLY A 327 -32.25 -27.03 -24.70
C GLY A 327 -33.17 -25.99 -24.08
N TYR A 328 -33.11 -24.76 -24.55
CA TYR A 328 -33.86 -23.61 -24.06
C TYR A 328 -35.39 -23.77 -24.16
N ALA A 329 -35.87 -24.56 -25.15
CA ALA A 329 -37.30 -24.84 -25.36
C ALA A 329 -37.93 -25.69 -24.23
N SER A 330 -37.12 -26.38 -23.42
CA SER A 330 -37.60 -27.23 -22.31
C SER A 330 -37.87 -26.44 -21.02
N LEU A 331 -37.54 -25.14 -20.99
CA LEU A 331 -37.78 -24.30 -19.82
C LEU A 331 -39.25 -23.90 -19.72
N THR A 332 -39.77 -23.88 -18.50
CA THR A 332 -41.07 -23.30 -18.18
C THR A 332 -41.03 -21.77 -18.30
N GLU A 333 -42.15 -21.12 -18.41
CA GLU A 333 -42.24 -19.64 -18.51
C GLU A 333 -41.70 -18.97 -17.24
N GLU A 334 -41.79 -19.59 -16.07
CA GLU A 334 -41.20 -19.08 -14.83
C GLU A 334 -39.66 -19.18 -14.85
N GLU A 335 -39.11 -20.32 -15.31
CA GLU A 335 -37.68 -20.50 -15.44
C GLU A 335 -37.04 -19.52 -16.46
N LYS A 336 -37.72 -19.25 -17.56
CA LYS A 336 -37.32 -18.23 -18.56
C LYS A 336 -37.32 -16.85 -17.95
N LYS A 337 -38.32 -16.52 -17.14
CA LYS A 337 -38.41 -15.23 -16.45
C LYS A 337 -37.32 -15.05 -15.39
N ASP A 338 -37.00 -16.07 -14.62
CA ASP A 338 -35.94 -16.06 -13.63
C ASP A 338 -34.56 -15.85 -14.31
N LEU A 339 -34.27 -16.55 -15.38
CA LEU A 339 -33.07 -16.41 -16.18
C LEU A 339 -32.93 -15.02 -16.78
N PHE A 340 -34.02 -14.46 -17.32
CA PHE A 340 -34.05 -13.11 -17.89
C PHE A 340 -33.84 -12.02 -16.84
N ASN A 341 -34.43 -12.17 -15.66
CA ASN A 341 -34.28 -11.22 -14.56
C ASN A 341 -32.84 -11.23 -13.99
N HIS A 342 -32.18 -12.38 -14.00
CA HIS A 342 -30.79 -12.49 -13.55
C HIS A 342 -29.80 -11.82 -14.52
N THR A 343 -30.05 -11.91 -15.84
CA THR A 343 -29.19 -11.27 -16.86
C THR A 343 -29.34 -9.75 -16.93
N ARG A 344 -30.41 -9.19 -16.36
CA ARG A 344 -30.69 -7.73 -16.35
C ARG A 344 -30.21 -6.99 -15.08
N ARG A 345 -29.78 -7.69 -14.05
CA ARG A 345 -29.17 -7.03 -12.88
C ARG A 345 -27.71 -6.71 -13.18
N PRO A 346 -27.28 -5.41 -13.13
CA PRO A 346 -25.91 -4.98 -13.39
C PRO A 346 -24.93 -5.45 -12.33
#